data_e4b886a0cdeab49f632dbd4039ab4ecb
#
_entry.id   e4b886a0cdeab49f632dbd4039ab4ecb
#
_cell.length_a   1.000
_cell.length_b   1.000
_cell.length_c   1.000
_cell.angle_alpha   90.00
_cell.angle_beta   90.00
_cell.angle_gamma   90.00
#
_symmetry.space_group_name_H-M   'P 1'
#
loop_
_entity.id
_entity.type
_entity.pdbx_description
1 polymer ?
#
loop_
_entity_poly.entity_id
_entity_poly.type
_entity_poly.pdbx_seq_one_letter_code
_entity_poly.pdbx_strand_id
1 'polypeptide(L)'
;MADALLTEEQIRTALSSIIDPDLRRDIVSLGFVKDIAVDGADVRVRIELTTPACPVKDQMKAAAEQALREIGAAGVDVQMTAQVTSRRAANSLMPGVRNTIAVASGKGGVGKSTVAANLAVALAQDGSRVGLIDADIYGPSMPLMFGLANQRPMVFQNAAGERRLVPLEAHGVKVMSIGFLIDPDQAVIWRGPMASGALKQFMAEVEWEELDYLIFDMPPGTGDIQLTLTQTIPLTGAVIVTTPQDVALADARKGLKMFERVQVPLLGVIENMSYFLAPDTGARYDIFSHGGGAAAAAEMGVPFLGEIPIVMEMRMGGDEGVPYVVRNPESEQAKNIRSIARALAAQVSIANTAALEQAPVQIIIGNDQ
;
A
#
# COMPACT_ATOMS: atom_id res chain seq x y z
N MET A 1 -35.31 -38.13 -10.87
CA MET A 1 -33.85 -38.21 -11.20
C MET A 1 -33.12 -37.83 -9.94
N ALA A 2 -32.22 -38.69 -9.44
CA ALA A 2 -31.48 -38.37 -8.25
C ALA A 2 -30.61 -37.17 -8.56
N ASP A 3 -30.77 -36.07 -7.81
CA ASP A 3 -29.88 -34.93 -7.85
C ASP A 3 -28.47 -35.47 -7.55
N ALA A 4 -27.61 -35.48 -8.58
CA ALA A 4 -26.21 -35.85 -8.38
C ALA A 4 -25.60 -34.76 -7.49
N LEU A 5 -25.22 -35.14 -6.27
CA LEU A 5 -24.52 -34.26 -5.33
C LEU A 5 -23.30 -33.67 -6.03
N LEU A 6 -23.19 -32.35 -6.04
CA LEU A 6 -22.02 -31.67 -6.59
C LEU A 6 -20.77 -32.10 -5.81
N THR A 7 -19.72 -32.46 -6.52
CA THR A 7 -18.45 -32.83 -5.90
C THR A 7 -17.54 -31.60 -5.75
N GLU A 8 -16.64 -31.64 -4.77
CA GLU A 8 -15.63 -30.58 -4.60
C GLU A 8 -14.79 -30.38 -5.88
N GLU A 9 -14.47 -31.45 -6.62
CA GLU A 9 -13.72 -31.40 -7.87
C GLU A 9 -14.48 -30.64 -8.97
N GLN A 10 -15.79 -30.86 -9.12
CA GLN A 10 -16.65 -30.13 -10.05
C GLN A 10 -16.71 -28.66 -9.70
N ILE A 11 -16.82 -28.31 -8.41
CA ILE A 11 -16.82 -26.93 -7.92
C ILE A 11 -15.47 -26.24 -8.22
N ARG A 12 -14.35 -26.88 -7.90
CA ARG A 12 -13.02 -26.38 -8.21
C ARG A 12 -12.81 -26.18 -9.72
N THR A 13 -13.28 -27.12 -10.53
CA THR A 13 -13.22 -27.01 -12.01
C THR A 13 -14.02 -25.81 -12.50
N ALA A 14 -15.23 -25.59 -11.99
CA ALA A 14 -16.03 -24.42 -12.37
C ALA A 14 -15.35 -23.11 -11.98
N LEU A 15 -14.82 -23.04 -10.76
CA LEU A 15 -14.14 -21.85 -10.24
C LEU A 15 -12.78 -21.57 -10.94
N SER A 16 -12.16 -22.56 -11.57
CA SER A 16 -10.93 -22.37 -12.35
C SER A 16 -11.12 -21.56 -13.64
N SER A 17 -12.36 -21.31 -14.04
CA SER A 17 -12.67 -20.37 -15.13
C SER A 17 -12.45 -18.90 -14.77
N ILE A 18 -12.32 -18.60 -13.48
CA ILE A 18 -12.18 -17.23 -12.97
C ILE A 18 -10.71 -16.87 -12.85
N ILE A 19 -10.29 -15.93 -13.68
CA ILE A 19 -8.90 -15.47 -13.74
C ILE A 19 -8.75 -14.20 -12.92
N ASP A 20 -7.77 -14.19 -12.01
CA ASP A 20 -7.34 -12.96 -11.34
C ASP A 20 -6.60 -12.07 -12.36
N PRO A 21 -7.06 -10.82 -12.59
CA PRO A 21 -6.49 -9.96 -13.63
C PRO A 21 -5.08 -9.48 -13.30
N ASP A 22 -4.74 -9.38 -12.02
CA ASP A 22 -3.44 -8.89 -11.55
C ASP A 22 -2.38 -9.99 -11.64
N LEU A 23 -2.71 -11.21 -11.19
CA LEU A 23 -1.81 -12.37 -11.19
C LEU A 23 -1.91 -13.21 -12.47
N ARG A 24 -2.90 -12.97 -13.33
CA ARG A 24 -3.15 -13.65 -14.64
C ARG A 24 -3.23 -15.16 -14.52
N ARG A 25 -3.75 -15.65 -13.42
CA ARG A 25 -3.94 -17.08 -13.13
C ARG A 25 -5.33 -17.29 -12.53
N ASP A 26 -5.84 -18.51 -12.64
CA ASP A 26 -7.13 -18.85 -12.05
C ASP A 26 -7.07 -18.89 -10.50
N ILE A 27 -8.21 -18.57 -9.87
CA ILE A 27 -8.31 -18.46 -8.41
C ILE A 27 -8.09 -19.79 -7.67
N VAL A 28 -8.25 -20.94 -8.36
CA VAL A 28 -8.03 -22.27 -7.76
C VAL A 28 -6.53 -22.56 -7.72
N SER A 29 -5.81 -22.36 -8.85
CA SER A 29 -4.36 -22.53 -8.93
C SER A 29 -3.58 -21.53 -8.06
N LEU A 30 -4.15 -20.34 -7.82
CA LEU A 30 -3.62 -19.35 -6.87
C LEU A 30 -3.88 -19.74 -5.40
N GLY A 31 -4.67 -20.79 -5.15
CA GLY A 31 -5.02 -21.20 -3.79
C GLY A 31 -5.95 -20.23 -3.07
N PHE A 32 -6.70 -19.39 -3.78
CA PHE A 32 -7.67 -18.47 -3.20
C PHE A 32 -8.92 -19.19 -2.69
N VAL A 33 -9.30 -20.31 -3.28
CA VAL A 33 -10.41 -21.15 -2.82
C VAL A 33 -9.97 -21.95 -1.61
N LYS A 34 -10.40 -21.54 -0.40
CA LYS A 34 -9.96 -22.15 0.89
C LYS A 34 -10.87 -23.24 1.35
N ASP A 35 -12.17 -22.95 1.49
CA ASP A 35 -13.14 -23.89 2.01
C ASP A 35 -14.27 -24.06 1.00
N ILE A 36 -14.69 -25.30 0.82
CA ILE A 36 -15.86 -25.69 0.04
C ILE A 36 -16.73 -26.58 0.92
N ALA A 37 -18.00 -26.20 1.11
CA ALA A 37 -18.97 -27.01 1.81
C ALA A 37 -20.19 -27.21 0.89
N VAL A 38 -20.64 -28.46 0.78
CA VAL A 38 -21.80 -28.87 -0.03
C VAL A 38 -22.84 -29.50 0.90
N ASP A 39 -24.06 -28.98 0.86
CA ASP A 39 -25.20 -29.53 1.59
C ASP A 39 -26.38 -29.72 0.60
N GLY A 40 -26.54 -30.94 0.10
CA GLY A 40 -27.47 -31.23 -0.98
C GLY A 40 -27.09 -30.50 -2.27
N ALA A 41 -27.95 -29.59 -2.71
CA ALA A 41 -27.71 -28.73 -3.86
C ALA A 41 -27.16 -27.33 -3.50
N ASP A 42 -26.96 -27.06 -2.20
CA ASP A 42 -26.45 -25.79 -1.71
C ASP A 42 -24.92 -25.86 -1.58
N VAL A 43 -24.23 -24.83 -2.11
CA VAL A 43 -22.78 -24.75 -2.13
C VAL A 43 -22.34 -23.47 -1.41
N ARG A 44 -21.47 -23.63 -0.42
CA ARG A 44 -20.79 -22.52 0.24
C ARG A 44 -19.29 -22.57 -0.08
N VAL A 45 -18.74 -21.44 -0.52
CA VAL A 45 -17.32 -21.31 -0.85
C VAL A 45 -16.72 -20.09 -0.17
N ARG A 46 -15.54 -20.25 0.44
CA ARG A 46 -14.73 -19.12 0.94
C ARG A 46 -13.58 -18.87 -0.02
N ILE A 47 -13.54 -17.64 -0.59
CA ILE A 47 -12.47 -17.15 -1.44
C ILE A 47 -11.67 -16.11 -0.65
N GLU A 48 -10.38 -16.35 -0.50
CA GLU A 48 -9.46 -15.49 0.24
C GLU A 48 -8.51 -14.77 -0.71
N LEU A 49 -8.69 -13.45 -0.83
CA LEU A 49 -7.87 -12.60 -1.68
C LEU A 49 -6.55 -12.21 -0.99
N THR A 50 -5.57 -11.75 -1.76
CA THR A 50 -4.28 -11.29 -1.27
C THR A 50 -4.30 -9.87 -0.70
N THR A 51 -5.41 -9.14 -0.85
CA THR A 51 -5.62 -7.80 -0.28
C THR A 51 -7.12 -7.52 -0.13
N PRO A 52 -7.55 -6.85 0.96
CA PRO A 52 -8.94 -6.38 1.07
C PRO A 52 -9.25 -5.25 0.07
N ALA A 53 -8.22 -4.55 -0.41
CA ALA A 53 -8.28 -3.47 -1.40
C ALA A 53 -8.34 -3.96 -2.87
N CYS A 54 -8.78 -5.21 -3.13
CA CYS A 54 -8.86 -5.75 -4.48
C CYS A 54 -9.95 -5.05 -5.30
N PRO A 55 -9.62 -4.40 -6.45
CA PRO A 55 -10.56 -3.64 -7.24
C PRO A 55 -11.65 -4.51 -7.91
N VAL A 56 -11.37 -5.79 -8.12
CA VAL A 56 -12.26 -6.74 -8.79
C VAL A 56 -12.99 -7.69 -7.83
N LYS A 57 -12.93 -7.45 -6.54
CA LYS A 57 -13.53 -8.31 -5.50
C LYS A 57 -15.01 -8.66 -5.79
N ASP A 58 -15.81 -7.64 -6.08
CA ASP A 58 -17.24 -7.83 -6.31
C ASP A 58 -17.53 -8.54 -7.65
N GLN A 59 -16.73 -8.25 -8.68
CA GLN A 59 -16.81 -8.93 -9.97
C GLN A 59 -16.42 -10.40 -9.84
N MET A 60 -15.37 -10.70 -9.10
CA MET A 60 -14.91 -12.07 -8.83
C MET A 60 -15.95 -12.86 -8.03
N LYS A 61 -16.59 -12.22 -7.03
CA LYS A 61 -17.69 -12.83 -6.28
C LYS A 61 -18.87 -13.18 -7.20
N ALA A 62 -19.31 -12.23 -8.01
CA ALA A 62 -20.42 -12.45 -8.94
C ALA A 62 -20.11 -13.55 -9.97
N ALA A 63 -18.90 -13.57 -10.50
CA ALA A 63 -18.45 -14.62 -11.42
C ALA A 63 -18.43 -16.01 -10.75
N ALA A 64 -17.98 -16.09 -9.48
CA ALA A 64 -17.99 -17.34 -8.72
C ALA A 64 -19.41 -17.83 -8.46
N GLU A 65 -20.32 -16.95 -8.07
CA GLU A 65 -21.73 -17.31 -7.87
C GLU A 65 -22.38 -17.79 -9.18
N GLN A 66 -22.06 -17.15 -10.29
CA GLN A 66 -22.59 -17.55 -11.60
C GLN A 66 -22.03 -18.94 -12.00
N ALA A 67 -20.73 -19.15 -11.94
CA ALA A 67 -20.10 -20.43 -12.29
C ALA A 67 -20.67 -21.61 -11.48
N LEU A 68 -20.95 -21.38 -10.18
CA LEU A 68 -21.54 -22.41 -9.33
C LEU A 68 -22.99 -22.70 -9.68
N ARG A 69 -23.80 -21.69 -10.07
CA ARG A 69 -25.19 -21.91 -10.56
C ARG A 69 -25.21 -22.65 -11.89
N GLU A 70 -24.24 -22.40 -12.78
CA GLU A 70 -24.16 -23.08 -14.08
C GLU A 70 -23.91 -24.58 -13.97
N ILE A 71 -23.22 -25.04 -12.91
CA ILE A 71 -23.03 -26.47 -12.63
C ILE A 71 -24.17 -27.12 -11.83
N GLY A 72 -25.26 -26.36 -11.55
CA GLY A 72 -26.46 -26.89 -10.94
C GLY A 72 -26.60 -26.64 -9.43
N ALA A 73 -25.80 -25.75 -8.82
CA ALA A 73 -26.03 -25.35 -7.44
C ALA A 73 -27.33 -24.55 -7.32
N ALA A 74 -28.23 -24.98 -6.41
CA ALA A 74 -29.50 -24.32 -6.15
C ALA A 74 -29.35 -23.12 -5.20
N GLY A 75 -28.61 -23.31 -4.10
CA GLY A 75 -28.19 -22.25 -3.20
C GLY A 75 -26.69 -22.00 -3.30
N VAL A 76 -26.28 -20.73 -3.42
CA VAL A 76 -24.87 -20.36 -3.53
C VAL A 76 -24.55 -19.25 -2.53
N ASP A 77 -23.57 -19.52 -1.64
CA ASP A 77 -23.01 -18.53 -0.68
C ASP A 77 -21.50 -18.41 -0.91
N VAL A 78 -21.08 -17.31 -1.55
CA VAL A 78 -19.66 -17.01 -1.76
C VAL A 78 -19.19 -15.96 -0.75
N GLN A 79 -18.34 -16.40 0.19
CA GLN A 79 -17.75 -15.54 1.20
C GLN A 79 -16.39 -15.05 0.74
N MET A 80 -16.26 -13.73 0.61
CA MET A 80 -15.00 -13.08 0.24
C MET A 80 -14.26 -12.64 1.50
N THR A 81 -13.09 -13.20 1.71
CA THR A 81 -12.14 -12.79 2.75
C THR A 81 -10.86 -12.26 2.13
N ALA A 82 -9.99 -11.66 2.91
CA ALA A 82 -8.69 -11.24 2.43
C ALA A 82 -7.62 -11.45 3.50
N GLN A 83 -6.46 -11.92 3.06
CA GLN A 83 -5.26 -11.99 3.88
C GLN A 83 -4.10 -11.43 3.08
N VAL A 84 -3.61 -10.25 3.50
CA VAL A 84 -2.48 -9.63 2.83
C VAL A 84 -1.26 -10.54 2.91
N THR A 85 -0.70 -10.87 1.76
CA THR A 85 0.47 -11.74 1.65
C THR A 85 1.74 -10.99 2.07
N SER A 86 2.74 -11.72 2.56
CA SER A 86 4.06 -11.18 2.87
C SER A 86 5.13 -12.05 2.23
N ARG A 87 6.10 -11.42 1.59
CA ARG A 87 7.29 -12.05 1.03
C ARG A 87 8.27 -12.53 2.10
N ARG A 88 8.20 -12.01 3.32
CA ARG A 88 9.25 -12.13 4.31
C ARG A 88 8.96 -13.20 5.36
N ALA A 89 9.98 -14.02 5.63
CA ALA A 89 10.16 -14.57 6.96
C ALA A 89 10.12 -13.41 7.96
N ALA A 90 9.46 -13.62 9.11
CA ALA A 90 9.22 -12.57 10.11
C ALA A 90 10.40 -11.61 10.24
N ASN A 91 10.17 -10.33 9.92
CA ASN A 91 11.21 -9.32 10.01
C ASN A 91 11.55 -9.12 11.49
N SER A 92 12.79 -9.34 11.86
CA SER A 92 13.25 -9.23 13.25
C SER A 92 13.04 -7.82 13.86
N LEU A 93 12.98 -6.77 13.03
CA LEU A 93 12.77 -5.39 13.48
C LEU A 93 11.28 -5.04 13.63
N MET A 94 10.40 -5.63 12.82
CA MET A 94 8.95 -5.35 12.79
C MET A 94 8.18 -6.64 12.53
N PRO A 95 8.12 -7.57 13.48
CA PRO A 95 7.62 -8.93 13.25
C PRO A 95 6.14 -8.98 12.81
N GLY A 96 5.32 -8.01 13.24
CA GLY A 96 3.91 -7.92 12.88
C GLY A 96 3.62 -7.20 11.56
N VAL A 97 4.62 -6.58 10.90
CA VAL A 97 4.43 -5.81 9.68
C VAL A 97 4.63 -6.68 8.44
N ARG A 98 3.60 -6.84 7.63
CA ARG A 98 3.62 -7.69 6.44
C ARG A 98 4.32 -7.05 5.26
N ASN A 99 4.01 -5.79 4.96
CA ASN A 99 4.56 -5.08 3.82
C ASN A 99 5.00 -3.67 4.20
N THR A 100 6.16 -3.26 3.69
CA THR A 100 6.76 -1.95 3.91
C THR A 100 6.90 -1.25 2.56
N ILE A 101 6.29 -0.07 2.42
CA ILE A 101 6.20 0.66 1.15
C ILE A 101 6.84 2.03 1.32
N ALA A 102 7.87 2.32 0.52
CA ALA A 102 8.43 3.67 0.45
C ALA A 102 7.61 4.52 -0.53
N VAL A 103 7.17 5.71 -0.09
CA VAL A 103 6.67 6.77 -0.95
C VAL A 103 7.77 7.81 -1.08
N ALA A 104 8.33 7.94 -2.26
CA ALA A 104 9.52 8.75 -2.52
C ALA A 104 9.30 9.72 -3.70
N SER A 105 10.16 10.71 -3.79
CA SER A 105 10.16 11.66 -4.90
C SER A 105 11.58 12.11 -5.25
N GLY A 106 11.82 12.43 -6.53
CA GLY A 106 13.11 12.92 -6.98
C GLY A 106 13.44 14.34 -6.51
N LYS A 107 12.43 15.15 -6.16
CA LYS A 107 12.58 16.52 -5.63
C LYS A 107 11.49 16.86 -4.62
N GLY A 108 11.69 17.93 -3.85
CA GLY A 108 10.68 18.50 -2.96
C GLY A 108 9.56 19.23 -3.71
N GLY A 109 8.42 19.42 -3.04
CA GLY A 109 7.29 20.21 -3.57
C GLY A 109 6.37 19.49 -4.56
N VAL A 110 6.55 18.20 -4.83
CA VAL A 110 5.67 17.40 -5.72
C VAL A 110 4.42 16.84 -4.99
N GLY A 111 4.24 17.14 -3.71
CA GLY A 111 3.11 16.65 -2.91
C GLY A 111 3.25 15.21 -2.43
N LYS A 112 4.46 14.68 -2.30
CA LYS A 112 4.78 13.33 -1.83
C LYS A 112 4.04 12.97 -0.53
N SER A 113 4.16 13.79 0.50
CA SER A 113 3.56 13.56 1.82
C SER A 113 2.03 13.58 1.76
N THR A 114 1.44 14.47 0.96
CA THR A 114 -0.01 14.49 0.70
C THR A 114 -0.49 13.20 0.06
N VAL A 115 0.27 12.69 -0.92
CA VAL A 115 -0.02 11.40 -1.56
C VAL A 115 0.13 10.27 -0.56
N ALA A 116 1.23 10.22 0.21
CA ALA A 116 1.47 9.18 1.21
C ALA A 116 0.35 9.12 2.26
N ALA A 117 -0.07 10.27 2.80
CA ALA A 117 -1.16 10.36 3.78
C ALA A 117 -2.48 9.84 3.20
N ASN A 118 -2.85 10.28 1.99
CA ASN A 118 -4.10 9.86 1.37
C ASN A 118 -4.10 8.39 0.95
N LEU A 119 -2.96 7.83 0.50
CA LEU A 119 -2.83 6.39 0.21
C LEU A 119 -2.98 5.56 1.48
N ALA A 120 -2.34 5.97 2.59
CA ALA A 120 -2.45 5.27 3.86
C ALA A 120 -3.91 5.19 4.34
N VAL A 121 -4.61 6.33 4.32
CA VAL A 121 -6.02 6.39 4.74
C VAL A 121 -6.92 5.63 3.77
N ALA A 122 -6.69 5.71 2.45
CA ALA A 122 -7.47 4.97 1.47
C ALA A 122 -7.36 3.45 1.66
N LEU A 123 -6.14 2.92 1.92
CA LEU A 123 -5.93 1.51 2.24
C LEU A 123 -6.62 1.11 3.55
N ALA A 124 -6.61 1.98 4.56
CA ALA A 124 -7.31 1.73 5.82
C ALA A 124 -8.84 1.71 5.63
N GLN A 125 -9.39 2.62 4.81
CA GLN A 125 -10.81 2.63 4.45
C GLN A 125 -11.25 1.38 3.69
N ASP A 126 -10.37 0.77 2.91
CA ASP A 126 -10.62 -0.51 2.22
C ASP A 126 -10.43 -1.73 3.16
N GLY A 127 -10.18 -1.51 4.46
CA GLY A 127 -10.14 -2.55 5.50
C GLY A 127 -8.76 -3.12 5.81
N SER A 128 -7.69 -2.53 5.31
CA SER A 128 -6.32 -2.92 5.68
C SER A 128 -5.90 -2.28 7.00
N ARG A 129 -5.05 -2.97 7.77
CA ARG A 129 -4.37 -2.40 8.95
C ARG A 129 -3.13 -1.65 8.47
N VAL A 130 -3.12 -0.34 8.65
CA VAL A 130 -2.12 0.54 8.04
C VAL A 130 -1.39 1.35 9.10
N GLY A 131 -0.06 1.38 8.97
CA GLY A 131 0.80 2.33 9.66
C GLY A 131 1.48 3.28 8.68
N LEU A 132 1.90 4.44 9.18
CA LEU A 132 2.68 5.42 8.44
C LEU A 132 3.82 5.94 9.30
N ILE A 133 5.03 5.91 8.76
CA ILE A 133 6.21 6.56 9.33
C ILE A 133 6.56 7.77 8.47
N ASP A 134 6.57 8.94 9.11
CA ASP A 134 7.15 10.15 8.56
C ASP A 134 8.68 10.06 8.72
N ALA A 135 9.34 9.70 7.65
CA ALA A 135 10.79 9.58 7.58
C ALA A 135 11.46 10.85 7.03
N ASP A 136 10.69 11.90 6.70
CA ASP A 136 11.20 13.21 6.32
C ASP A 136 11.56 14.03 7.56
N ILE A 137 12.73 13.75 8.09
CA ILE A 137 13.23 14.36 9.32
C ILE A 137 13.54 15.85 9.22
N TYR A 138 13.66 16.40 8.01
CA TYR A 138 13.92 17.81 7.80
C TYR A 138 12.65 18.67 7.77
N GLY A 139 11.54 18.09 7.37
CA GLY A 139 10.26 18.77 7.28
C GLY A 139 9.12 17.81 7.63
N PRO A 140 9.07 17.29 8.88
CA PRO A 140 8.05 16.34 9.28
C PRO A 140 6.66 17.00 9.15
N SER A 141 5.83 16.46 8.28
CA SER A 141 4.52 17.03 7.94
C SER A 141 3.34 16.20 8.44
N MET A 142 3.54 14.93 8.76
CA MET A 142 2.45 14.04 9.17
C MET A 142 1.76 14.45 10.46
N PRO A 143 2.43 15.02 11.49
CA PRO A 143 1.73 15.54 12.67
C PRO A 143 0.64 16.55 12.31
N LEU A 144 0.92 17.47 11.39
CA LEU A 144 -0.07 18.44 10.91
C LEU A 144 -1.14 17.76 10.05
N MET A 145 -0.74 17.01 9.05
CA MET A 145 -1.64 16.41 8.05
C MET A 145 -2.65 15.40 8.63
N PHE A 146 -2.36 14.86 9.81
CA PHE A 146 -3.26 13.95 10.54
C PHE A 146 -3.96 14.62 11.74
N GLY A 147 -3.78 15.93 11.96
CA GLY A 147 -4.38 16.64 13.10
C GLY A 147 -3.79 16.24 14.45
N LEU A 148 -2.56 15.76 14.48
CA LEU A 148 -1.87 15.20 15.65
C LEU A 148 -0.74 16.11 16.19
N ALA A 149 -0.58 17.33 15.67
CA ALA A 149 0.56 18.21 15.95
C ALA A 149 0.82 18.46 17.45
N ASN A 150 -0.23 18.51 18.26
CA ASN A 150 -0.15 18.78 19.71
C ASN A 150 -0.16 17.51 20.58
N GLN A 151 -0.03 16.33 19.97
CA GLN A 151 -0.04 15.07 20.68
C GLN A 151 1.38 14.49 20.77
N ARG A 152 1.60 13.64 21.78
CA ARG A 152 2.88 12.96 22.02
C ARG A 152 2.62 11.47 22.17
N PRO A 153 3.42 10.59 21.57
CA PRO A 153 3.35 9.16 21.77
C PRO A 153 3.57 8.79 23.22
N MET A 154 2.78 7.87 23.74
CA MET A 154 3.00 7.32 25.09
C MET A 154 4.17 6.35 25.05
N VAL A 155 4.93 6.32 26.15
CA VAL A 155 6.03 5.37 26.37
C VAL A 155 5.62 4.43 27.48
N PHE A 156 5.79 3.12 27.26
CA PHE A 156 5.59 2.09 28.27
C PHE A 156 6.72 1.07 28.27
N GLN A 157 6.76 0.21 29.28
CA GLN A 157 7.64 -0.96 29.29
C GLN A 157 6.79 -2.20 29.06
N ASN A 158 7.21 -3.05 28.12
CA ASN A 158 6.56 -4.34 27.88
C ASN A 158 6.90 -5.34 29.00
N ALA A 159 6.33 -6.54 28.92
CA ALA A 159 6.55 -7.60 29.92
C ALA A 159 8.05 -8.05 30.02
N ALA A 160 8.84 -7.80 29.00
CA ALA A 160 10.28 -8.06 29.01
C ALA A 160 11.11 -6.90 29.58
N GLY A 161 10.45 -5.80 30.03
CA GLY A 161 11.13 -4.60 30.53
C GLY A 161 11.68 -3.67 29.44
N GLU A 162 11.38 -3.93 28.17
CA GLU A 162 11.82 -3.11 27.04
C GLU A 162 10.93 -1.88 26.91
N ARG A 163 11.55 -0.75 26.61
CA ARG A 163 10.85 0.49 26.31
C ARG A 163 10.16 0.39 24.95
N ARG A 164 8.88 0.75 24.90
CA ARG A 164 8.06 0.76 23.70
C ARG A 164 7.34 2.10 23.57
N LEU A 165 7.08 2.49 22.32
CA LEU A 165 6.33 3.68 21.93
C LEU A 165 4.97 3.25 21.36
N VAL A 166 3.89 3.83 21.87
CA VAL A 166 2.57 3.66 21.28
C VAL A 166 2.41 4.65 20.13
N PRO A 167 2.21 4.22 18.88
CA PRO A 167 1.98 5.14 17.78
C PRO A 167 0.69 5.94 18.02
N LEU A 168 0.64 7.17 17.53
CA LEU A 168 -0.61 7.92 17.51
C LEU A 168 -1.52 7.37 16.43
N GLU A 169 -2.82 7.52 16.59
CA GLU A 169 -3.80 6.99 15.64
C GLU A 169 -4.77 8.09 15.21
N ALA A 170 -4.94 8.23 13.89
CA ALA A 170 -5.96 9.10 13.30
C ALA A 170 -6.42 8.54 11.96
N HIS A 171 -7.70 8.70 11.65
CA HIS A 171 -8.33 8.27 10.41
C HIS A 171 -8.10 6.77 10.08
N GLY A 172 -7.97 5.91 11.11
CA GLY A 172 -7.72 4.47 10.98
C GLY A 172 -6.27 4.10 10.63
N VAL A 173 -5.32 5.04 10.75
CA VAL A 173 -3.90 4.83 10.47
C VAL A 173 -3.09 5.07 11.74
N LYS A 174 -2.15 4.14 12.05
CA LYS A 174 -1.14 4.32 13.10
C LYS A 174 -0.02 5.19 12.56
N VAL A 175 0.27 6.33 13.20
CA VAL A 175 1.23 7.32 12.72
C VAL A 175 2.38 7.49 13.69
N MET A 176 3.61 7.47 13.17
CA MET A 176 4.81 7.86 13.89
C MET A 176 5.61 8.87 13.07
N SER A 177 6.07 9.92 13.72
CA SER A 177 6.88 10.98 13.12
C SER A 177 7.90 11.48 14.13
N ILE A 178 9.07 11.87 13.64
CA ILE A 178 10.07 12.57 14.47
C ILE A 178 9.49 13.90 15.00
N GLY A 179 8.55 14.51 14.27
CA GLY A 179 7.86 15.72 14.68
C GLY A 179 7.05 15.59 15.98
N PHE A 180 6.73 14.37 16.43
CA PHE A 180 6.13 14.14 17.74
C PHE A 180 7.12 14.19 18.91
N LEU A 181 8.43 14.02 18.63
CA LEU A 181 9.48 13.84 19.64
C LEU A 181 10.37 15.07 19.79
N ILE A 182 10.39 15.96 18.80
CA ILE A 182 11.15 17.21 18.83
C ILE A 182 10.23 18.40 19.05
N ASP A 183 10.80 19.45 19.63
CA ASP A 183 10.14 20.73 19.74
C ASP A 183 10.16 21.43 18.37
N PRO A 184 9.01 21.90 17.83
CA PRO A 184 8.96 22.61 16.57
C PRO A 184 9.89 23.83 16.49
N ASP A 185 10.16 24.47 17.64
CA ASP A 185 11.01 25.66 17.73
C ASP A 185 12.51 25.34 17.82
N GLN A 186 12.87 24.04 17.92
CA GLN A 186 14.27 23.62 17.98
C GLN A 186 14.78 23.24 16.59
N ALA A 187 15.75 24.00 16.09
CA ALA A 187 16.53 23.63 14.89
C ALA A 187 17.47 22.47 15.21
N VAL A 188 17.04 21.23 14.94
CA VAL A 188 17.90 20.05 15.07
C VAL A 188 18.64 19.82 13.76
N ILE A 189 19.98 19.84 13.81
CA ILE A 189 20.81 19.53 12.64
C ILE A 189 20.93 18.01 12.52
N TRP A 190 20.13 17.43 11.67
CA TRP A 190 20.16 16.00 11.37
C TRP A 190 21.30 15.65 10.40
N ARG A 191 22.05 14.61 10.72
CA ARG A 191 23.01 13.98 9.79
C ARG A 191 22.51 12.59 9.43
N GLY A 192 22.88 12.07 8.25
CA GLY A 192 22.43 10.77 7.75
C GLY A 192 22.45 9.62 8.79
N PRO A 193 23.55 9.41 9.56
CA PRO A 193 23.58 8.39 10.61
C PRO A 193 22.55 8.58 11.73
N MET A 194 22.25 9.83 12.10
CA MET A 194 21.24 10.14 13.13
C MET A 194 19.84 9.83 12.60
N ALA A 195 19.56 10.20 11.36
CA ALA A 195 18.31 9.89 10.68
C ALA A 195 18.05 8.38 10.61
N SER A 196 19.04 7.62 10.18
CA SER A 196 18.99 6.15 10.14
C SER A 196 18.81 5.56 11.54
N GLY A 197 19.45 6.13 12.56
CA GLY A 197 19.29 5.70 13.94
C GLY A 197 17.87 5.89 14.44
N ALA A 198 17.30 7.08 14.26
CA ALA A 198 15.92 7.38 14.64
C ALA A 198 14.90 6.48 13.91
N LEU A 199 15.12 6.25 12.62
CA LEU A 199 14.25 5.37 11.84
C LEU A 199 14.33 3.90 12.30
N LYS A 200 15.53 3.40 12.60
CA LYS A 200 15.70 2.06 13.20
C LYS A 200 14.98 1.96 14.53
N GLN A 201 15.05 3.01 15.33
CA GLN A 201 14.35 3.08 16.61
C GLN A 201 12.84 3.05 16.41
N PHE A 202 12.28 3.78 15.44
CA PHE A 202 10.85 3.73 15.11
C PHE A 202 10.41 2.35 14.61
N MET A 203 11.23 1.68 13.84
CA MET A 203 10.94 0.32 13.40
C MET A 203 10.96 -0.69 14.55
N ALA A 204 11.90 -0.56 15.50
CA ALA A 204 12.13 -1.53 16.55
C ALA A 204 11.34 -1.26 17.84
N GLU A 205 11.17 0.01 18.24
CA GLU A 205 10.59 0.38 19.54
C GLU A 205 9.11 0.77 19.47
N VAL A 206 8.57 1.07 18.27
CA VAL A 206 7.13 1.37 18.13
C VAL A 206 6.34 0.06 18.13
N GLU A 207 5.27 0.04 18.91
CA GLU A 207 4.34 -1.09 18.97
C GLU A 207 3.38 -1.06 17.78
N TRP A 208 3.86 -1.57 16.65
CA TRP A 208 3.07 -1.59 15.41
C TRP A 208 1.96 -2.63 15.42
N GLU A 209 2.08 -3.67 16.28
CA GLU A 209 1.21 -4.84 16.27
C GLU A 209 1.15 -5.49 14.87
N GLU A 210 -0.03 -6.02 14.51
CA GLU A 210 -0.24 -6.63 13.20
C GLU A 210 -0.63 -5.56 12.17
N LEU A 211 0.25 -5.25 11.21
CA LEU A 211 -0.02 -4.36 10.09
C LEU A 211 0.06 -5.09 8.75
N ASP A 212 -0.87 -4.78 7.86
CA ASP A 212 -0.84 -5.24 6.48
C ASP A 212 0.11 -4.39 5.63
N TYR A 213 0.13 -3.07 5.88
CA TYR A 213 1.01 -2.12 5.23
C TYR A 213 1.60 -1.12 6.22
N LEU A 214 2.90 -0.86 6.11
CA LEU A 214 3.59 0.25 6.76
C LEU A 214 4.18 1.15 5.68
N ILE A 215 3.64 2.35 5.55
CA ILE A 215 4.07 3.34 4.56
C ILE A 215 5.15 4.21 5.17
N PHE A 216 6.23 4.43 4.42
CA PHE A 216 7.30 5.36 4.75
C PHE A 216 7.22 6.57 3.85
N ASP A 217 6.89 7.73 4.40
CA ASP A 217 7.03 9.02 3.72
C ASP A 217 8.50 9.42 3.72
N MET A 218 9.19 9.19 2.60
CA MET A 218 10.64 9.35 2.50
C MET A 218 11.04 10.83 2.35
N PRO A 219 12.24 11.25 2.79
CA PRO A 219 12.73 12.59 2.45
C PRO A 219 12.81 12.77 0.93
N PRO A 220 12.67 14.00 0.41
CA PRO A 220 12.75 14.27 -1.02
C PRO A 220 14.19 14.16 -1.54
N GLY A 221 14.31 13.90 -2.84
CA GLY A 221 15.60 13.85 -3.53
C GLY A 221 16.15 12.43 -3.73
N THR A 222 17.41 12.36 -4.17
CA THR A 222 18.14 11.10 -4.46
C THR A 222 19.52 11.09 -3.82
N GLY A 223 19.70 11.87 -2.75
CA GLY A 223 20.97 12.02 -2.06
C GLY A 223 21.27 10.90 -1.06
N ASP A 224 22.41 11.02 -0.39
CA ASP A 224 22.95 10.01 0.54
C ASP A 224 21.99 9.63 1.67
N ILE A 225 21.21 10.57 2.15
CA ILE A 225 20.24 10.31 3.23
C ILE A 225 19.14 9.38 2.75
N GLN A 226 18.54 9.67 1.60
CA GLN A 226 17.51 8.82 1.03
C GLN A 226 18.07 7.42 0.71
N LEU A 227 19.27 7.34 0.14
CA LEU A 227 19.94 6.08 -0.12
C LEU A 227 20.18 5.28 1.17
N THR A 228 20.69 5.94 2.22
CA THR A 228 20.95 5.30 3.53
C THR A 228 19.65 4.80 4.17
N LEU A 229 18.56 5.58 4.13
CA LEU A 229 17.26 5.17 4.63
C LEU A 229 16.70 3.99 3.85
N THR A 230 16.77 4.03 2.51
CA THR A 230 16.33 2.93 1.64
C THR A 230 17.06 1.62 1.92
N GLN A 231 18.34 1.67 2.24
CA GLN A 231 19.13 0.50 2.65
C GLN A 231 18.84 0.03 4.07
N THR A 232 18.34 0.94 4.91
CA THR A 232 18.01 0.64 6.33
C THR A 232 16.65 -0.01 6.47
N ILE A 233 15.67 0.46 5.70
CA ILE A 233 14.29 -0.03 5.74
C ILE A 233 14.22 -1.34 4.95
N PRO A 234 13.64 -2.37 5.53
CA PRO A 234 13.37 -3.61 4.82
C PRO A 234 12.17 -3.44 3.86
N LEU A 235 12.33 -2.77 2.74
CA LEU A 235 11.25 -2.42 1.81
C LEU A 235 10.71 -3.63 1.02
N THR A 236 9.39 -3.75 0.96
CA THR A 236 8.69 -4.61 0.00
C THR A 236 8.74 -3.98 -1.40
N GLY A 237 8.64 -2.66 -1.48
CA GLY A 237 8.79 -1.90 -2.71
C GLY A 237 8.67 -0.40 -2.51
N ALA A 238 8.79 0.34 -3.62
CA ALA A 238 8.75 1.80 -3.63
C ALA A 238 7.80 2.33 -4.69
N VAL A 239 7.14 3.46 -4.37
CA VAL A 239 6.33 4.27 -5.28
C VAL A 239 7.02 5.61 -5.47
N ILE A 240 7.09 6.09 -6.71
CA ILE A 240 7.64 7.39 -7.03
C ILE A 240 6.51 8.37 -7.33
N VAL A 241 6.46 9.46 -6.57
CA VAL A 241 5.57 10.59 -6.80
C VAL A 241 6.31 11.67 -7.61
N THR A 242 5.72 12.10 -8.70
CA THR A 242 6.25 13.16 -9.57
C THR A 242 5.13 14.13 -9.98
N THR A 243 5.50 15.20 -10.66
CA THR A 243 4.58 16.09 -11.39
C THR A 243 4.91 16.01 -12.89
N PRO A 244 4.01 16.43 -13.81
CA PRO A 244 4.26 16.31 -15.26
C PRO A 244 5.38 17.19 -15.80
N GLN A 245 5.96 18.07 -15.01
CA GLN A 245 7.05 18.97 -15.43
C GLN A 245 8.34 18.20 -15.76
N ASP A 246 9.01 18.52 -16.86
CA ASP A 246 10.25 17.85 -17.30
C ASP A 246 11.34 17.80 -16.24
N VAL A 247 11.50 18.87 -15.46
CA VAL A 247 12.47 18.92 -14.36
C VAL A 247 12.13 17.90 -13.27
N ALA A 248 10.84 17.74 -12.94
CA ALA A 248 10.41 16.75 -11.96
C ALA A 248 10.60 15.31 -12.47
N LEU A 249 10.30 15.10 -13.76
CA LEU A 249 10.46 13.81 -14.44
C LEU A 249 11.93 13.40 -14.53
N ALA A 250 12.84 14.35 -14.81
CA ALA A 250 14.28 14.08 -14.80
C ALA A 250 14.76 13.58 -13.43
N ASP A 251 14.26 14.17 -12.34
CA ASP A 251 14.60 13.75 -10.99
C ASP A 251 13.87 12.46 -10.57
N ALA A 252 12.64 12.27 -11.02
CA ALA A 252 11.91 11.00 -10.82
C ALA A 252 12.65 9.81 -11.46
N ARG A 253 13.19 9.98 -12.69
CA ARG A 253 14.02 8.95 -13.35
C ARG A 253 15.27 8.60 -12.52
N LYS A 254 15.91 9.60 -11.88
CA LYS A 254 17.04 9.34 -10.98
C LYS A 254 16.60 8.54 -9.75
N GLY A 255 15.43 8.88 -9.19
CA GLY A 255 14.82 8.14 -8.08
C GLY A 255 14.55 6.68 -8.44
N LEU A 256 13.93 6.43 -9.59
CA LEU A 256 13.67 5.07 -10.10
C LEU A 256 14.98 4.26 -10.21
N LYS A 257 16.01 4.83 -10.85
CA LYS A 257 17.34 4.19 -10.99
C LYS A 257 18.03 3.94 -9.63
N MET A 258 17.82 4.81 -8.64
CA MET A 258 18.34 4.62 -7.30
C MET A 258 17.73 3.37 -6.64
N PHE A 259 16.40 3.20 -6.67
CA PHE A 259 15.71 2.04 -6.11
C PHE A 259 16.09 0.75 -6.85
N GLU A 260 16.21 0.79 -8.16
CA GLU A 260 16.69 -0.32 -8.99
C GLU A 260 18.09 -0.77 -8.55
N ARG A 261 19.02 0.20 -8.38
CA ARG A 261 20.41 -0.08 -7.95
C ARG A 261 20.49 -0.74 -6.56
N VAL A 262 19.57 -0.44 -5.67
CA VAL A 262 19.49 -1.06 -4.33
C VAL A 262 18.55 -2.26 -4.28
N GLN A 263 18.10 -2.73 -5.43
CA GLN A 263 17.25 -3.92 -5.61
C GLN A 263 15.91 -3.85 -4.85
N VAL A 264 15.35 -2.66 -4.70
CA VAL A 264 14.00 -2.46 -4.17
C VAL A 264 13.02 -2.48 -5.33
N PRO A 265 12.01 -3.36 -5.31
CA PRO A 265 11.00 -3.41 -6.36
C PRO A 265 10.28 -2.07 -6.53
N LEU A 266 10.10 -1.66 -7.80
CA LEU A 266 9.32 -0.48 -8.13
C LEU A 266 7.87 -0.87 -8.30
N LEU A 267 7.01 -0.42 -7.39
CA LEU A 267 5.58 -0.69 -7.39
C LEU A 267 4.83 0.22 -8.36
N GLY A 268 5.42 1.36 -8.71
CA GLY A 268 4.87 2.23 -9.74
C GLY A 268 5.18 3.71 -9.58
N VAL A 269 4.60 4.48 -10.50
CA VAL A 269 4.69 5.95 -10.55
C VAL A 269 3.30 6.54 -10.37
N ILE A 270 3.20 7.61 -9.58
CA ILE A 270 2.01 8.44 -9.43
C ILE A 270 2.35 9.85 -9.93
N GLU A 271 1.55 10.35 -10.89
CA GLU A 271 1.65 11.73 -11.34
C GLU A 271 0.70 12.61 -10.52
N ASN A 272 1.25 13.41 -9.63
CA ASN A 272 0.49 14.38 -8.84
C ASN A 272 0.48 15.74 -9.53
N MET A 273 -0.53 16.56 -9.21
CA MET A 273 -0.74 17.86 -9.85
C MET A 273 -0.81 17.76 -11.39
N SER A 274 -1.39 16.66 -11.87
CA SER A 274 -1.43 16.31 -13.29
C SER A 274 -2.23 17.31 -14.10
N TYR A 275 -3.35 17.78 -13.56
CA TYR A 275 -4.22 18.76 -14.17
C TYR A 275 -5.02 19.52 -13.12
N PHE A 276 -5.69 20.59 -13.53
CA PHE A 276 -6.64 21.35 -12.73
C PHE A 276 -8.01 21.33 -13.40
N LEU A 277 -9.06 21.08 -12.62
CA LEU A 277 -10.44 21.22 -13.06
C LEU A 277 -10.99 22.53 -12.47
N ALA A 278 -11.41 23.45 -13.32
CA ALA A 278 -12.01 24.70 -12.87
C ALA A 278 -13.36 24.40 -12.18
N PRO A 279 -13.56 24.84 -10.93
CA PRO A 279 -14.74 24.46 -10.13
C PRO A 279 -16.06 25.00 -10.73
N ASP A 280 -16.00 26.10 -11.48
CA ASP A 280 -17.16 26.80 -12.05
C ASP A 280 -17.60 26.23 -13.41
N THR A 281 -16.65 25.79 -14.24
CA THR A 281 -16.91 25.35 -15.61
C THR A 281 -16.65 23.87 -15.83
N GLY A 282 -15.92 23.21 -14.94
CA GLY A 282 -15.42 21.85 -15.14
C GLY A 282 -14.33 21.75 -16.20
N ALA A 283 -13.86 22.89 -16.75
CA ALA A 283 -12.81 22.91 -17.77
C ALA A 283 -11.49 22.39 -17.20
N ARG A 284 -10.83 21.50 -17.95
CA ARG A 284 -9.52 20.96 -17.62
C ARG A 284 -8.41 21.87 -18.12
N TYR A 285 -7.45 22.12 -17.24
CA TYR A 285 -6.23 22.88 -17.55
C TYR A 285 -5.00 22.06 -17.16
N ASP A 286 -4.14 21.79 -18.11
CA ASP A 286 -2.88 21.07 -17.89
C ASP A 286 -1.77 22.08 -17.53
N ILE A 287 -1.85 22.65 -16.30
CA ILE A 287 -1.01 23.76 -15.82
C ILE A 287 0.49 23.45 -15.92
N PHE A 288 0.87 22.20 -15.63
CA PHE A 288 2.25 21.75 -15.61
C PHE A 288 2.59 20.78 -16.76
N SER A 289 1.86 20.79 -17.89
CA SER A 289 1.85 19.74 -18.90
C SER A 289 1.04 18.53 -18.44
N HIS A 290 1.01 17.43 -19.22
CA HIS A 290 0.22 16.24 -18.92
C HIS A 290 0.91 14.97 -19.41
N GLY A 291 0.71 13.85 -18.64
CA GLY A 291 1.10 12.50 -19.07
C GLY A 291 2.60 12.20 -19.01
N GLY A 292 3.42 13.12 -18.51
CA GLY A 292 4.85 12.92 -18.39
C GLY A 292 5.21 11.77 -17.43
N GLY A 293 4.45 11.60 -16.34
CA GLY A 293 4.63 10.50 -15.39
C GLY A 293 4.31 9.15 -16.02
N ALA A 294 3.23 9.06 -16.81
CA ALA A 294 2.87 7.85 -17.54
C ALA A 294 3.94 7.48 -18.59
N ALA A 295 4.44 8.46 -19.33
CA ALA A 295 5.51 8.27 -20.30
C ALA A 295 6.81 7.80 -19.63
N ALA A 296 7.21 8.40 -18.50
CA ALA A 296 8.38 8.01 -17.74
C ALA A 296 8.24 6.58 -17.16
N ALA A 297 7.06 6.23 -16.68
CA ALA A 297 6.77 4.89 -16.19
C ALA A 297 6.91 3.85 -17.31
N ALA A 298 6.35 4.12 -18.49
CA ALA A 298 6.47 3.24 -19.66
C ALA A 298 7.92 3.09 -20.14
N GLU A 299 8.68 4.20 -20.21
CA GLU A 299 10.11 4.21 -20.58
C GLU A 299 10.94 3.32 -19.63
N MET A 300 10.63 3.33 -18.34
CA MET A 300 11.34 2.56 -17.31
C MET A 300 10.78 1.15 -17.09
N GLY A 301 9.70 0.77 -17.79
CA GLY A 301 9.08 -0.54 -17.63
C GLY A 301 8.43 -0.75 -16.24
N VAL A 302 7.99 0.33 -15.58
CA VAL A 302 7.32 0.28 -14.27
C VAL A 302 5.83 0.63 -14.41
N PRO A 303 4.95 0.13 -13.52
CA PRO A 303 3.53 0.46 -13.57
C PRO A 303 3.26 1.96 -13.39
N PHE A 304 2.29 2.50 -14.14
CA PHE A 304 1.71 3.81 -13.86
C PHE A 304 0.44 3.59 -13.02
N LEU A 305 0.44 4.07 -11.77
CA LEU A 305 -0.65 3.83 -10.83
C LEU A 305 -1.82 4.81 -11.02
N GLY A 306 -1.55 5.98 -11.58
CA GLY A 306 -2.56 6.97 -11.88
C GLY A 306 -2.09 8.41 -11.72
N GLU A 307 -3.01 9.32 -12.05
CA GLU A 307 -2.81 10.77 -11.98
C GLU A 307 -3.73 11.39 -10.92
N ILE A 308 -3.23 12.37 -10.18
CA ILE A 308 -3.99 13.11 -9.17
C ILE A 308 -4.07 14.57 -9.60
N PRO A 309 -5.26 15.18 -9.69
CA PRO A 309 -5.41 16.57 -10.07
C PRO A 309 -4.98 17.54 -8.97
N ILE A 310 -4.80 18.80 -9.34
CA ILE A 310 -4.70 19.89 -8.36
C ILE A 310 -6.10 20.14 -7.81
N VAL A 311 -6.25 20.03 -6.48
CA VAL A 311 -7.52 20.26 -5.78
C VAL A 311 -7.26 21.16 -4.57
N MET A 312 -7.98 22.29 -4.48
CA MET A 312 -7.81 23.24 -3.37
C MET A 312 -8.10 22.61 -2.02
N GLU A 313 -9.16 21.82 -1.93
CA GLU A 313 -9.59 21.13 -0.71
C GLU A 313 -8.57 20.08 -0.23
N MET A 314 -7.75 19.55 -1.12
CA MET A 314 -6.66 18.63 -0.75
C MET A 314 -5.57 19.36 0.04
N ARG A 315 -5.20 20.58 -0.39
CA ARG A 315 -4.28 21.44 0.36
C ARG A 315 -4.90 21.84 1.71
N MET A 316 -6.15 22.32 1.68
CA MET A 316 -6.85 22.72 2.91
C MET A 316 -6.95 21.56 3.90
N GLY A 317 -7.30 20.37 3.44
CA GLY A 317 -7.36 19.18 4.29
C GLY A 317 -6.03 18.85 4.95
N GLY A 318 -4.91 18.99 4.21
CA GLY A 318 -3.57 18.83 4.78
C GLY A 318 -3.25 19.84 5.87
N ASP A 319 -3.65 21.11 5.71
CA ASP A 319 -3.44 22.15 6.69
C ASP A 319 -4.36 21.98 7.94
N GLU A 320 -5.55 21.41 7.76
CA GLU A 320 -6.55 21.20 8.83
C GLU A 320 -6.43 19.83 9.51
N GLY A 321 -5.53 18.97 9.04
CA GLY A 321 -5.30 17.63 9.61
C GLY A 321 -6.35 16.59 9.22
N VAL A 322 -7.05 16.80 8.10
CA VAL A 322 -8.07 15.90 7.57
C VAL A 322 -7.71 15.51 6.13
N PRO A 323 -7.10 14.34 5.88
CA PRO A 323 -6.77 13.89 4.54
C PRO A 323 -7.97 13.93 3.58
N TYR A 324 -7.71 14.24 2.31
CA TYR A 324 -8.76 14.51 1.33
C TYR A 324 -9.78 13.37 1.17
N VAL A 325 -9.33 12.13 1.22
CA VAL A 325 -10.22 10.94 1.12
C VAL A 325 -11.17 10.78 2.32
N VAL A 326 -10.87 11.46 3.45
CA VAL A 326 -11.77 11.57 4.61
C VAL A 326 -12.70 12.76 4.44
N ARG A 327 -12.15 13.90 4.03
CA ARG A 327 -12.89 15.17 3.91
C ARG A 327 -13.99 15.11 2.84
N ASN A 328 -13.69 14.51 1.70
CA ASN A 328 -14.56 14.46 0.52
C ASN A 328 -14.70 13.01 -0.01
N PRO A 329 -15.22 12.05 0.77
CA PRO A 329 -15.14 10.62 0.45
C PRO A 329 -15.86 10.23 -0.84
N GLU A 330 -16.93 10.96 -1.21
CA GLU A 330 -17.74 10.65 -2.41
C GLU A 330 -17.30 11.39 -3.67
N SER A 331 -16.32 12.29 -3.57
CA SER A 331 -15.80 13.00 -4.73
C SER A 331 -15.11 12.07 -5.72
N GLU A 332 -15.13 12.44 -7.00
CA GLU A 332 -14.43 11.67 -8.05
C GLU A 332 -12.92 11.59 -7.78
N GLN A 333 -12.33 12.64 -7.20
CA GLN A 333 -10.91 12.67 -6.86
C GLN A 333 -10.59 11.72 -5.69
N ALA A 334 -11.47 11.60 -4.70
CA ALA A 334 -11.30 10.62 -3.62
C ALA A 334 -11.43 9.18 -4.14
N LYS A 335 -12.38 8.93 -5.05
CA LYS A 335 -12.52 7.63 -5.73
C LYS A 335 -11.28 7.31 -6.56
N ASN A 336 -10.72 8.29 -7.25
CA ASN A 336 -9.49 8.15 -8.01
C ASN A 336 -8.30 7.80 -7.09
N ILE A 337 -8.13 8.49 -5.96
CA ILE A 337 -7.07 8.16 -4.99
C ILE A 337 -7.26 6.74 -4.44
N ARG A 338 -8.49 6.33 -4.11
CA ARG A 338 -8.77 4.93 -3.71
C ARG A 338 -8.41 3.94 -4.81
N SER A 339 -8.69 4.26 -6.08
CA SER A 339 -8.27 3.42 -7.21
C SER A 339 -6.75 3.28 -7.29
N ILE A 340 -6.00 4.37 -7.08
CA ILE A 340 -4.54 4.36 -7.04
C ILE A 340 -4.03 3.51 -5.85
N ALA A 341 -4.65 3.63 -4.67
CA ALA A 341 -4.30 2.83 -3.50
C ALA A 341 -4.54 1.33 -3.74
N ARG A 342 -5.63 0.97 -4.41
CA ARG A 342 -5.94 -0.40 -4.83
C ARG A 342 -4.94 -0.93 -5.85
N ALA A 343 -4.58 -0.12 -6.85
CA ALA A 343 -3.54 -0.46 -7.81
C ALA A 343 -2.18 -0.70 -7.12
N LEU A 344 -1.83 0.13 -6.12
CA LEU A 344 -0.65 -0.08 -5.29
C LEU A 344 -0.71 -1.42 -4.55
N ALA A 345 -1.83 -1.75 -3.91
CA ALA A 345 -2.01 -3.02 -3.20
C ALA A 345 -1.89 -4.23 -4.13
N ALA A 346 -2.41 -4.13 -5.36
CA ALA A 346 -2.24 -5.14 -6.40
C ALA A 346 -0.76 -5.33 -6.77
N GLN A 347 0.01 -4.24 -6.95
CA GLN A 347 1.44 -4.32 -7.25
C GLN A 347 2.25 -4.93 -6.10
N VAL A 348 1.87 -4.68 -4.84
CA VAL A 348 2.47 -5.36 -3.68
C VAL A 348 2.19 -6.87 -3.75
N SER A 349 0.97 -7.28 -4.08
CA SER A 349 0.60 -8.70 -4.22
C SER A 349 1.40 -9.38 -5.34
N ILE A 350 1.55 -8.74 -6.49
CA ILE A 350 2.35 -9.21 -7.62
C ILE A 350 3.83 -9.38 -7.20
N ALA A 351 4.41 -8.37 -6.55
CA ALA A 351 5.80 -8.42 -6.10
C ALA A 351 6.04 -9.54 -5.07
N ASN A 352 5.09 -9.77 -4.16
CA ASN A 352 5.17 -10.84 -3.19
C ASN A 352 5.09 -12.23 -3.85
N THR A 353 4.16 -12.42 -4.78
CA THR A 353 3.98 -13.69 -5.51
C THR A 353 5.22 -14.02 -6.33
N ALA A 354 5.75 -13.06 -7.08
CA ALA A 354 6.97 -13.25 -7.87
C ALA A 354 8.19 -13.65 -7.02
N ALA A 355 8.28 -13.09 -5.81
CA ALA A 355 9.38 -13.43 -4.90
C ALA A 355 9.23 -14.82 -4.25
N LEU A 356 8.00 -15.26 -3.98
CA LEU A 356 7.75 -16.61 -3.47
C LEU A 356 8.09 -17.67 -4.53
N GLU A 357 7.81 -17.40 -5.80
CA GLU A 357 8.15 -18.29 -6.91
C GLU A 357 9.67 -18.39 -7.16
N GLN A 358 10.42 -17.34 -6.85
CA GLN A 358 11.89 -17.32 -6.98
C GLN A 358 12.63 -17.84 -5.74
N ALA A 359 11.93 -18.10 -4.64
CA ALA A 359 12.56 -18.64 -3.44
C ALA A 359 13.06 -20.06 -3.68
N PRO A 360 14.32 -20.41 -3.33
CA PRO A 360 14.82 -21.77 -3.48
C PRO A 360 13.99 -22.71 -2.61
N VAL A 361 13.60 -23.86 -3.19
CA VAL A 361 12.89 -24.92 -2.46
C VAL A 361 13.80 -25.42 -1.34
N GLN A 362 13.49 -25.12 -0.09
CA GLN A 362 14.16 -25.71 1.05
C GLN A 362 13.69 -27.16 1.20
N ILE A 363 14.51 -28.11 0.81
CA ILE A 363 14.27 -29.53 1.08
C ILE A 363 14.61 -29.75 2.56
N ILE A 364 13.58 -29.80 3.42
CA ILE A 364 13.75 -30.26 4.80
C ILE A 364 13.92 -31.77 4.75
N ILE A 365 15.18 -32.24 4.84
CA ILE A 365 15.47 -33.64 5.05
C ILE A 365 15.15 -33.91 6.52
N GLY A 366 13.98 -34.50 6.78
CA GLY A 366 13.64 -34.98 8.12
C GLY A 366 14.65 -36.06 8.51
N ASN A 367 15.45 -35.82 9.52
CA ASN A 367 16.18 -36.87 10.22
C ASN A 367 15.18 -37.53 11.18
N ASP A 368 14.58 -38.62 10.73
CA ASP A 368 13.98 -39.58 11.63
C ASP A 368 15.11 -40.23 12.48
N GLN A 369 15.18 -39.87 13.77
CA GLN A 369 15.81 -40.67 14.81
C GLN A 369 14.83 -40.86 15.95
#